data_563f4ee2e87e6122216832fe3905ff14
#
_entry.id   563f4ee2e87e6122216832fe3905ff14
#
_cell.length_a   1.000
_cell.length_b   1.000
_cell.length_c   1.000
_cell.angle_alpha   90.00
_cell.angle_beta   90.00
_cell.angle_gamma   90.00
#
_symmetry.space_group_name_H-M   'P 1'
#
loop_
_entity.id
_entity.type
_entity.pdbx_description
1 polymer ?
#
loop_
_entity_poly.entity_id
_entity_poly.type
_entity_poly.pdbx_seq_one_letter_code
_entity_poly.pdbx_strand_id
1 'polypeptide(L)'
;NEAVTKTRAEIESIVKSIDSRMTIHDFRMTPSGEKRTNLIFDAVVPAGLAFTKAELEGLICEKAVRLNPTYNCVITFDDDFTVEE
;
A
#
# COMPACT_ATOMS: atom_id res chain seq x y z
N ASN A 1 8.18 -0.84 15.79
CA ASN A 1 7.46 -1.47 16.90
C ASN A 1 6.47 -2.49 16.37
N GLU A 2 5.85 -3.22 17.28
CA GLU A 2 4.96 -4.33 16.90
C GLU A 2 3.73 -3.88 16.12
N ALA A 3 3.16 -2.73 16.49
CA ALA A 3 1.97 -2.22 15.80
C ALA A 3 2.28 -1.87 14.34
N VAL A 4 3.41 -1.24 14.10
CA VAL A 4 3.84 -0.89 12.74
C VAL A 4 4.14 -2.15 11.94
N THR A 5 4.86 -3.10 12.53
CA THR A 5 5.20 -4.35 11.87
C THR A 5 3.95 -5.13 11.48
N LYS A 6 2.98 -5.21 12.40
CA LYS A 6 1.73 -5.91 12.13
C LYS A 6 0.94 -5.25 11.01
N THR A 7 0.80 -3.93 11.07
CA THR A 7 0.03 -3.19 10.06
C THR A 7 0.72 -3.27 8.71
N ARG A 8 2.05 -3.18 8.68
CA ARG A 8 2.80 -3.36 7.44
C ARG A 8 2.50 -4.70 6.79
N ALA A 9 2.49 -5.77 7.59
CA ALA A 9 2.19 -7.11 7.05
C ALA A 9 0.76 -7.19 6.51
N GLU A 10 -0.18 -6.54 7.17
CA GLU A 10 -1.57 -6.50 6.71
C GLU A 10 -1.69 -5.76 5.38
N ILE A 11 -1.03 -4.62 5.25
CA ILE A 11 -1.07 -3.86 4.00
C ILE A 11 -0.36 -4.63 2.88
N GLU A 12 0.77 -5.27 3.19
CA GLU A 12 1.46 -6.09 2.20
C GLU A 12 0.55 -7.22 1.70
N SER A 13 -0.19 -7.85 2.61
CA SER A 13 -1.14 -8.89 2.23
C SER A 13 -2.23 -8.35 1.30
N ILE A 14 -2.70 -7.12 1.57
CA ILE A 14 -3.69 -6.47 0.72
C ILE A 14 -3.16 -6.27 -0.70
N VAL A 15 -1.96 -5.68 -0.84
CA VAL A 15 -1.43 -5.42 -2.19
C VAL A 15 -1.14 -6.73 -2.93
N LYS A 16 -0.66 -7.75 -2.23
CA LYS A 16 -0.39 -9.05 -2.86
C LYS A 16 -1.66 -9.78 -3.24
N SER A 17 -2.79 -9.46 -2.62
CA SER A 17 -4.08 -10.03 -3.04
C SER A 17 -4.54 -9.45 -4.38
N ILE A 18 -4.05 -8.27 -4.75
CA ILE A 18 -4.34 -7.67 -6.06
C ILE A 18 -3.44 -8.30 -7.13
N ASP A 19 -2.14 -8.40 -6.84
CA ASP A 19 -1.19 -9.09 -7.69
C ASP A 19 -0.02 -9.55 -6.81
N SER A 20 0.28 -10.85 -6.86
CA SER A 20 1.28 -11.46 -5.97
C SER A 20 2.69 -10.91 -6.16
N ARG A 21 2.96 -10.25 -7.29
CA ARG A 21 4.26 -9.66 -7.58
C ARG A 21 4.44 -8.28 -6.96
N MET A 22 3.36 -7.66 -6.48
CA MET A 22 3.45 -6.35 -5.86
C MET A 22 4.15 -6.44 -4.51
N THR A 23 4.97 -5.43 -4.24
CA THR A 23 5.66 -5.29 -2.95
C THR A 23 5.49 -3.88 -2.44
N ILE A 24 5.71 -3.69 -1.15
CA ILE A 24 5.68 -2.36 -0.54
C ILE A 24 7.01 -2.07 0.13
N HIS A 25 7.37 -0.77 0.18
CA HIS A 25 8.62 -0.30 0.78
C HIS A 25 8.37 0.98 1.56
N ASP A 26 9.28 1.25 2.49
CA ASP A 26 9.29 2.50 3.27
C ASP A 26 7.98 2.74 4.01
N PHE A 27 7.43 1.68 4.58
CA PHE A 27 6.18 1.76 5.31
C PHE A 27 6.36 2.49 6.63
N ARG A 28 5.49 3.49 6.86
CA ARG A 28 5.46 4.19 8.13
C ARG A 28 4.05 4.67 8.45
N MET A 29 3.80 4.87 9.73
CA MET A 29 2.51 5.32 10.24
C MET A 29 2.71 6.64 10.97
N THR A 30 1.86 7.61 10.67
CA THR A 30 1.90 8.92 11.35
C THR A 30 0.49 9.35 11.74
N PRO A 31 0.34 10.11 12.82
CA PRO A 31 -0.97 10.66 13.17
C PRO A 31 -1.45 11.62 12.07
N SER A 32 -2.77 11.62 11.84
CA SER A 32 -3.40 12.56 10.93
C SER A 32 -4.57 13.18 11.69
N GLY A 33 -4.29 14.22 12.45
CA GLY A 33 -5.25 14.76 13.39
C GLY A 33 -5.41 13.86 14.60
N GLU A 34 -6.55 13.93 15.27
CA GLU A 34 -6.74 13.24 16.54
C GLU A 34 -7.17 11.78 16.39
N LYS A 35 -7.87 11.49 15.30
CA LYS A 35 -8.56 10.18 15.19
C LYS A 35 -8.19 9.38 13.95
N ARG A 36 -7.26 9.88 13.15
CA ARG A 36 -6.89 9.21 11.92
C ARG A 36 -5.39 8.90 11.93
N THR A 37 -5.04 7.91 11.13
CA THR A 37 -3.63 7.48 11.01
C THR A 37 -3.28 7.41 9.53
N ASN A 38 -2.21 8.07 9.14
CA ASN A 38 -1.67 7.94 7.80
C ASN A 38 -0.85 6.66 7.71
N LEU A 39 -1.10 5.87 6.69
CA LEU A 39 -0.24 4.77 6.28
C LEU A 39 0.48 5.24 5.03
N ILE A 40 1.78 5.47 5.16
CA ILE A 40 2.60 6.03 4.09
C ILE A 40 3.55 4.95 3.59
N PHE A 41 3.51 4.67 2.29
CA PHE A 41 4.38 3.63 1.75
C PHE A 41 4.51 3.75 0.24
N ASP A 42 5.53 3.09 -0.29
CA ASP A 42 5.73 2.94 -1.71
C ASP A 42 5.24 1.56 -2.13
N ALA A 43 4.55 1.49 -3.26
CA ALA A 43 4.09 0.22 -3.83
C ALA A 43 4.73 0.05 -5.20
N VAL A 44 5.33 -1.11 -5.42
CA VAL A 44 5.97 -1.41 -6.71
C VAL A 44 4.95 -2.09 -7.62
N VAL A 45 4.76 -1.49 -8.80
CA VAL A 45 3.80 -1.97 -9.78
C VAL A 45 4.54 -2.80 -10.84
N PRO A 46 4.22 -4.08 -10.96
CA PRO A 46 4.86 -4.92 -11.97
C PRO A 46 4.44 -4.53 -13.38
N ALA A 47 5.31 -4.78 -14.34
CA ALA A 47 5.01 -4.53 -15.74
C ALA A 47 3.82 -5.37 -16.19
N GLY A 48 2.98 -4.78 -17.04
CA GLY A 48 1.85 -5.49 -17.62
C GLY A 48 0.63 -5.61 -16.73
N LEU A 49 0.64 -4.97 -15.55
CA LEU A 49 -0.53 -4.97 -14.70
C LEU A 49 -1.66 -4.17 -15.36
N ALA A 50 -2.87 -4.73 -15.34
CA ALA A 50 -3.99 -4.18 -16.08
C ALA A 50 -4.63 -2.95 -15.43
N PHE A 51 -4.26 -2.63 -14.18
CA PHE A 51 -4.83 -1.51 -13.46
C PHE A 51 -4.01 -0.24 -13.66
N THR A 52 -4.69 0.90 -13.72
CA THR A 52 -4.01 2.20 -13.63
C THR A 52 -3.59 2.44 -12.18
N LYS A 53 -2.67 3.38 -11.98
CA LYS A 53 -2.26 3.76 -10.62
C LYS A 53 -3.44 4.28 -9.81
N ALA A 54 -4.32 5.06 -10.43
CA ALA A 54 -5.52 5.56 -9.77
C ALA A 54 -6.44 4.42 -9.33
N GLU A 55 -6.61 3.41 -10.18
CA GLU A 55 -7.41 2.24 -9.84
C GLU A 55 -6.79 1.45 -8.70
N LEU A 56 -5.47 1.27 -8.73
CA LEU A 56 -4.76 0.58 -7.66
C LEU A 56 -4.91 1.31 -6.33
N GLU A 57 -4.75 2.64 -6.36
CA GLU A 57 -4.91 3.44 -5.15
C GLU A 57 -6.30 3.25 -4.55
N GLY A 58 -7.33 3.32 -5.40
CA GLY A 58 -8.70 3.12 -4.94
C GLY A 58 -8.93 1.75 -4.31
N LEU A 59 -8.40 0.70 -4.94
CA LEU A 59 -8.54 -0.66 -4.42
C LEU A 59 -7.83 -0.83 -3.08
N ILE A 60 -6.59 -0.36 -2.99
CA ILE A 60 -5.80 -0.50 -1.77
C ILE A 60 -6.43 0.29 -0.64
N CYS A 61 -6.81 1.54 -0.90
CA CYS A 61 -7.42 2.39 0.12
C CYS A 61 -8.74 1.83 0.61
N GLU A 62 -9.57 1.31 -0.29
CA GLU A 62 -10.83 0.70 0.10
C GLU A 62 -10.62 -0.49 1.04
N LYS A 63 -9.67 -1.36 0.71
CA LYS A 63 -9.38 -2.52 1.54
C LYS A 63 -8.79 -2.12 2.89
N ALA A 64 -7.94 -1.09 2.89
CA ALA A 64 -7.34 -0.60 4.14
C ALA A 64 -8.40 -0.02 5.08
N VAL A 65 -9.37 0.72 4.55
CA VAL A 65 -10.46 1.30 5.34
C VAL A 65 -11.36 0.19 5.91
N ARG A 66 -11.52 -0.91 5.20
CA ARG A 66 -12.26 -2.05 5.74
C ARG A 66 -11.52 -2.70 6.91
N LEU A 67 -10.19 -2.68 6.86
CA LEU A 67 -9.37 -3.18 7.95
C LEU A 67 -9.48 -2.28 9.18
N ASN A 68 -9.41 -0.96 8.95
CA ASN A 68 -9.56 0.03 10.02
C ASN A 68 -10.04 1.35 9.40
N PRO A 69 -11.26 1.81 9.75
CA PRO A 69 -11.83 3.03 9.13
C PRO A 69 -11.03 4.30 9.37
N THR A 70 -10.11 4.30 10.34
CA THR A 70 -9.30 5.49 10.63
C THR A 70 -8.06 5.59 9.74
N TYR A 71 -7.77 4.57 8.95
CA TYR A 71 -6.59 4.56 8.08
C TYR A 71 -6.78 5.46 6.86
N ASN A 72 -5.74 6.23 6.57
CA ASN A 72 -5.65 7.06 5.38
C ASN A 72 -4.35 6.68 4.66
N CYS A 73 -4.47 6.01 3.53
CA CYS A 73 -3.30 5.57 2.77
C CYS A 73 -2.73 6.71 1.93
N VAL A 74 -1.42 6.89 2.01
CA VAL A 74 -0.67 7.85 1.19
C VAL A 74 0.37 7.02 0.45
N ILE A 75 0.11 6.75 -0.83
CA ILE A 75 0.86 5.77 -1.60
C ILE A 75 1.62 6.44 -2.73
N THR A 76 2.91 6.12 -2.84
CA THR A 76 3.72 6.45 -4.00
C THR A 76 3.90 5.16 -4.81
N PHE A 77 3.53 5.19 -6.08
CA PHE A 77 3.66 4.02 -6.93
C PHE A 77 4.94 4.10 -7.75
N ASP A 78 5.75 3.06 -7.65
CA ASP A 78 6.98 2.93 -8.43
C ASP A 78 6.80 1.82 -9.46
N ASP A 79 7.25 2.08 -10.67
CA ASP A 79 7.24 1.05 -11.70
C ASP A 79 8.40 0.09 -11.49
N ASP A 80 8.18 -1.15 -11.81
CA ASP A 80 9.22 -2.16 -11.73
C ASP A 80 10.05 -2.12 -13.01
N PHE A 81 11.25 -1.58 -12.89
CA PHE A 81 12.20 -1.47 -14.00
C PHE A 81 13.34 -2.49 -13.91
N THR A 82 13.15 -3.57 -13.22
CA THR A 82 14.20 -4.59 -13.01
C THR A 82 14.45 -5.43 -14.26
N VAL A 83 14.26 -4.87 -15.36
CA VAL A 83 14.42 -5.58 -16.60
C VAL A 83 15.85 -5.59 -17.03
N GLU A 84 16.04 -5.74 -17.32
CA GLU A 84 16.83 -5.57 -18.05
C GLU A 84 17.31 -5.90 -18.80
N GLU A 85 17.49 -5.94 -19.04
CA GLU A 85 17.93 -6.22 -19.87
C GLU A 85 18.34 -6.71 -20.21
#